data_2d26b3e98578e699a8d51726ff8637ae
#
_entry.id   2d26b3e98578e699a8d51726ff8637ae
#
_cell.length_a   1.000
_cell.length_b   1.000
_cell.length_c   1.000
_cell.angle_alpha   90.00
_cell.angle_beta   90.00
_cell.angle_gamma   90.00
#
_symmetry.space_group_name_H-M   'P 1'
#
loop_
_entity.id
_entity.type
_entity.pdbx_description
1 polymer ?
#
loop_
_entity_poly.entity_id
_entity_poly.type
_entity_poly.pdbx_seq_one_letter_code
_entity_poly.pdbx_strand_id
1 'polypeptide(L)'
;MQRSIVIVGAGPAGMAAAIEAVARNCRVTVLDEAARPGGQIYRQAHASLPGGEFAEAGEKARKERLLRRFDEIRPRIEYRAGTVAYA
;
A
#
# COMPACT_ATOMS: atom_id res chain seq x y z
N MET A 1 16.30 3.46 20.19
CA MET A 1 16.26 4.48 19.12
C MET A 1 15.34 4.02 18.00
N GLN A 2 14.37 4.82 17.64
CA GLN A 2 13.42 4.49 16.59
C GLN A 2 14.01 4.84 15.21
N ARG A 3 13.96 3.91 14.27
CA ARG A 3 14.38 4.15 12.90
C ARG A 3 13.30 4.87 12.13
N SER A 4 13.70 5.72 11.20
CA SER A 4 12.80 6.42 10.28
C SER A 4 12.95 5.84 8.88
N ILE A 5 11.82 5.56 8.24
CA ILE A 5 11.77 4.99 6.90
C ILE A 5 10.85 5.85 6.04
N VAL A 6 11.31 6.18 4.83
CA VAL A 6 10.49 6.85 3.82
C VAL A 6 10.20 5.85 2.72
N ILE A 7 8.92 5.68 2.42
CA ILE A 7 8.45 4.78 1.37
C ILE A 7 7.87 5.63 0.25
N VAL A 8 8.32 5.40 -0.97
CA VAL A 8 7.82 6.09 -2.15
C VAL A 8 6.87 5.16 -2.91
N GLY A 9 5.63 5.58 -2.99
CA GLY A 9 4.57 4.81 -3.62
C GLY A 9 3.78 3.96 -2.64
N ALA A 10 2.46 4.08 -2.67
CA ALA A 10 1.53 3.29 -1.86
C ALA A 10 0.85 2.21 -2.69
N GLY A 11 1.59 1.58 -3.58
CA GLY A 11 1.18 0.36 -4.26
C GLY A 11 1.32 -0.84 -3.32
N PRO A 12 1.09 -2.08 -3.82
CA PRO A 12 1.13 -3.26 -2.97
C PRO A 12 2.43 -3.43 -2.20
N ALA A 13 3.56 -3.24 -2.86
CA ALA A 13 4.87 -3.38 -2.21
C ALA A 13 5.10 -2.30 -1.16
N GLY A 14 4.72 -1.05 -1.46
CA GLY A 14 4.87 0.06 -0.52
C GLY A 14 4.00 -0.10 0.71
N MET A 15 2.75 -0.54 0.54
CA MET A 15 1.85 -0.81 1.66
C MET A 15 2.37 -1.95 2.53
N ALA A 16 2.84 -3.04 1.93
CA ALA A 16 3.41 -4.15 2.67
C ALA A 16 4.65 -3.73 3.45
N ALA A 17 5.51 -2.92 2.84
CA ALA A 17 6.70 -2.39 3.51
C ALA A 17 6.32 -1.50 4.69
N ALA A 18 5.30 -0.65 4.56
CA ALA A 18 4.83 0.22 5.63
C ALA A 18 4.28 -0.61 6.81
N ILE A 19 3.48 -1.62 6.53
CA ILE A 19 2.93 -2.51 7.55
C ILE A 19 4.08 -3.19 8.33
N GLU A 20 5.05 -3.73 7.62
CA GLU A 20 6.20 -4.39 8.25
C GLU A 20 7.04 -3.41 9.07
N ALA A 21 7.27 -2.22 8.56
CA ALA A 21 8.05 -1.20 9.27
C ALA A 21 7.35 -0.75 10.56
N VAL A 22 6.03 -0.57 10.53
CA VAL A 22 5.25 -0.24 11.72
C VAL A 22 5.31 -1.39 12.73
N ALA A 23 5.22 -2.64 12.26
CA ALA A 23 5.34 -3.80 13.13
C ALA A 23 6.70 -3.87 13.84
N ARG A 24 7.73 -3.31 13.21
CA ARG A 24 9.09 -3.22 13.78
C ARG A 24 9.33 -1.91 14.53
N ASN A 25 8.27 -1.17 14.81
CA ASN A 25 8.32 0.08 15.57
C ASN A 25 9.18 1.17 14.91
N CYS A 26 9.16 1.23 13.58
CA CYS A 26 9.80 2.30 12.83
C CYS A 26 8.86 3.48 12.68
N ARG A 27 9.44 4.69 12.55
CA ARG A 27 8.69 5.86 12.11
C ARG A 27 8.59 5.80 10.59
N VAL A 28 7.37 5.83 10.06
CA VAL A 28 7.14 5.62 8.63
C VAL A 28 6.49 6.86 8.01
N THR A 29 7.07 7.30 6.90
CA THR A 29 6.47 8.32 6.02
C THR A 29 6.25 7.68 4.66
N VAL A 30 5.05 7.78 4.11
CA VAL A 30 4.71 7.29 2.78
C VAL A 30 4.40 8.47 1.88
N LEU A 31 5.12 8.57 0.77
CA LEU A 31 4.90 9.57 -0.27
C LEU A 31 4.27 8.89 -1.48
N ASP A 32 3.15 9.40 -1.96
CA ASP A 32 2.46 8.80 -3.08
C ASP A 32 1.97 9.87 -4.06
N GLU A 33 2.19 9.65 -5.35
CA GLU A 33 1.68 10.53 -6.39
C GLU A 33 0.17 10.42 -6.54
N ALA A 34 -0.39 9.24 -6.27
CA ALA A 34 -1.82 9.00 -6.35
C ALA A 34 -2.56 9.73 -5.23
N ALA A 35 -3.79 10.15 -5.50
CA ALA A 35 -4.64 10.78 -4.50
C ALA A 35 -5.11 9.80 -3.42
N ARG A 36 -5.06 8.49 -3.71
CA ARG A 36 -5.49 7.42 -2.80
C ARG A 36 -4.45 6.32 -2.73
N PRO A 37 -4.22 5.71 -1.55
CA PRO A 37 -3.34 4.56 -1.46
C PRO A 37 -3.91 3.39 -2.26
N GLY A 38 -3.02 2.61 -2.85
CA GLY A 38 -3.41 1.42 -3.58
C GLY A 38 -4.15 1.66 -4.89
N GLY A 39 -3.98 2.83 -5.53
CA GLY A 39 -4.66 3.15 -6.78
C GLY A 39 -4.50 2.09 -7.86
N GLN A 40 -3.31 1.50 -7.99
CA GLN A 40 -3.06 0.42 -8.94
C GLN A 40 -3.78 -0.88 -8.53
N ILE A 41 -3.92 -1.13 -7.25
CA ILE A 41 -4.68 -2.28 -6.76
C ILE A 41 -6.14 -2.17 -7.18
N TYR A 42 -6.74 -0.98 -7.03
CA TYR A 42 -8.11 -0.76 -7.45
C TYR A 42 -8.27 -0.95 -8.96
N ARG A 43 -7.34 -0.45 -9.77
CA ARG A 43 -7.36 -0.67 -11.22
C ARG A 43 -7.28 -2.14 -11.58
N GLN A 44 -6.39 -2.88 -10.93
CA GLN A 44 -6.23 -4.31 -11.17
C GLN A 44 -7.45 -5.11 -10.72
N ALA A 45 -8.12 -4.70 -9.65
CA ALA A 45 -9.33 -5.36 -9.17
C ALA A 45 -10.49 -5.22 -10.16
N HIS A 46 -10.48 -4.17 -10.99
CA HIS A 46 -11.50 -3.96 -12.01
C HIS A 46 -11.12 -4.51 -13.40
N ALA A 47 -9.87 -4.92 -13.58
CA ALA A 47 -9.40 -5.50 -14.84
C ALA A 47 -9.58 -7.01 -14.80
N SER A 48 -10.64 -7.51 -15.49
CA SER A 48 -10.85 -8.94 -15.64
C SER A 48 -9.89 -9.49 -16.68
N LEU A 49 -8.98 -10.39 -16.26
CA LEU A 49 -8.18 -11.14 -17.19
C LEU A 49 -8.89 -12.45 -17.53
N PRO A 50 -9.03 -12.80 -18.83
CA PRO A 50 -9.69 -14.05 -19.22
C PRO A 50 -8.94 -15.26 -18.67
N GLY A 51 -9.66 -16.20 -18.08
CA GLY A 51 -9.16 -17.55 -17.77
C GLY A 51 -8.72 -17.82 -16.36
N GLY A 52 -8.99 -16.93 -15.38
CA GLY A 52 -8.49 -17.15 -14.05
C GLY A 52 -9.43 -16.77 -12.91
N GLU A 53 -10.72 -17.17 -12.98
CA GLU A 53 -11.69 -16.75 -11.97
C GLU A 53 -11.27 -17.08 -10.53
N PHE A 54 -10.73 -18.28 -10.29
CA PHE A 54 -10.28 -18.68 -8.95
C PHE A 54 -9.00 -17.97 -8.53
N ALA A 55 -8.07 -17.82 -9.47
CA ALA A 55 -6.83 -17.09 -9.20
C ALA A 55 -7.09 -15.60 -8.96
N GLU A 56 -7.98 -15.01 -9.74
CA GLU A 56 -8.40 -13.61 -9.57
C GLU A 56 -9.08 -13.37 -8.23
N ALA A 57 -9.98 -14.28 -7.81
CA ALA A 57 -10.67 -14.17 -6.53
C ALA A 57 -9.69 -14.21 -5.37
N GLY A 58 -8.72 -15.12 -5.39
CA GLY A 58 -7.70 -15.23 -4.35
C GLY A 58 -6.78 -14.04 -4.31
N GLU A 59 -6.37 -13.54 -5.48
CA GLU A 59 -5.54 -12.36 -5.60
C GLU A 59 -6.26 -11.10 -5.14
N LYS A 60 -7.52 -10.94 -5.52
CA LYS A 60 -8.36 -9.84 -5.07
C LYS A 60 -8.52 -9.84 -3.55
N ALA A 61 -8.78 -11.00 -2.96
CA ALA A 61 -8.90 -11.13 -1.52
C ALA A 61 -7.61 -10.74 -0.79
N ARG A 62 -6.45 -11.10 -1.34
CA ARG A 62 -5.15 -10.71 -0.78
C ARG A 62 -4.95 -9.20 -0.85
N LYS A 63 -5.30 -8.57 -1.97
CA LYS A 63 -5.20 -7.13 -2.14
C LYS A 63 -6.13 -6.37 -1.19
N GLU A 64 -7.35 -6.85 -1.03
CA GLU A 64 -8.31 -6.26 -0.09
C GLU A 64 -7.82 -6.36 1.36
N ARG A 65 -7.23 -7.50 1.74
CA ARG A 65 -6.62 -7.66 3.08
C ARG A 65 -5.46 -6.68 3.28
N LEU A 66 -4.63 -6.51 2.26
CA LEU A 66 -3.51 -5.58 2.31
C LEU A 66 -3.99 -4.15 2.53
N LEU A 67 -5.01 -3.73 1.78
CA LEU A 67 -5.63 -2.41 1.94
C LEU A 67 -6.18 -2.21 3.35
N ARG A 68 -6.89 -3.20 3.90
CA ARG A 68 -7.42 -3.12 5.26
C ARG A 68 -6.31 -3.00 6.30
N ARG A 69 -5.26 -3.79 6.17
CA ARG A 69 -4.13 -3.73 7.09
C ARG A 69 -3.41 -2.40 7.00
N PHE A 70 -3.27 -1.86 5.80
CA PHE A 70 -2.69 -0.55 5.61
C PHE A 70 -3.56 0.53 6.26
N ASP A 71 -4.87 0.48 6.09
CA ASP A 71 -5.79 1.42 6.73
C ASP A 71 -5.69 1.36 8.26
N GLU A 72 -5.48 0.18 8.83
CA GLU A 72 -5.30 0.02 10.27
C GLU A 72 -4.07 0.74 10.80
N ILE A 73 -2.99 0.79 10.02
CA ILE A 73 -1.74 1.43 10.44
C ILE A 73 -1.67 2.91 10.08
N ARG A 74 -2.58 3.43 9.26
CA ARG A 74 -2.54 4.83 8.81
C ARG A 74 -2.42 5.85 9.93
N PRO A 75 -3.10 5.71 11.08
CA PRO A 75 -2.92 6.65 12.19
C PRO A 75 -1.51 6.65 12.79
N ARG A 76 -0.71 5.64 12.50
CA ARG A 76 0.66 5.48 13.01
C ARG A 76 1.73 5.92 12.04
N ILE A 77 1.36 6.33 10.83
CA ILE A 77 2.29 6.75 9.78
C ILE A 77 2.00 8.17 9.33
N GLU A 78 2.98 8.81 8.69
CA GLU A 78 2.75 10.05 7.96
C GLU A 78 2.49 9.69 6.50
N TYR A 79 1.30 9.99 6.01
CA TYR A 79 0.90 9.69 4.63
C TYR A 79 0.69 10.99 3.86
N ARG A 80 1.42 11.14 2.75
CA ARG A 80 1.36 12.32 1.89
C ARG A 80 0.92 11.92 0.49
N ALA A 81 -0.38 12.00 0.24
CA ALA A 81 -0.97 11.75 -1.08
C ALA A 81 -0.69 12.92 -2.04
N GLY A 82 -0.68 12.64 -3.32
CA GLY A 82 -0.47 13.65 -4.35
C GLY A 82 0.93 14.27 -4.31
N THR A 83 1.91 13.59 -3.74
CA THR A 83 3.28 14.09 -3.56
C THR A 83 4.21 13.39 -4.53
N VAL A 84 4.98 14.18 -5.28
CA VAL A 84 6.02 13.66 -6.17
C VAL A 84 7.36 13.74 -5.46
N ALA A 85 8.08 12.61 -5.45
CA ALA A 85 9.43 12.56 -4.90
C ALA A 85 10.44 12.84 -6.01
N TYR A 86 11.30 13.81 -5.78
CA TYR A 86 12.40 14.11 -6.67
C TYR A 86 13.71 13.62 -6.04
N ALA A 87 14.46 12.90 -6.84
CA ALA A 87 15.78 12.44 -6.42
C ALA A 87 16.79 13.57 -6.46
#